data_256eef020972acd9dbc5518d239fcbe9
#
_entry.id   256eef020972acd9dbc5518d239fcbe9
#
_cell.length_a   1.000
_cell.length_b   1.000
_cell.length_c   1.000
_cell.angle_alpha   90.00
_cell.angle_beta   90.00
_cell.angle_gamma   90.00
#
_symmetry.space_group_name_H-M   'P 1'
#
loop_
_entity.id
_entity.type
_entity.pdbx_description
1 polymer ?
#
loop_
_entity_poly.entity_id
_entity_poly.type
_entity_poly.pdbx_seq_one_letter_code
_entity_poly.pdbx_strand_id
1 'polypeptide(L)'
;FTVILGKFYSGQEVGYFTQANKWNYMGHSLISGTVNSVAQPVLSSLSDERERQQRAFRKMLRFTAFISFPAMLGLSLIAPELIILTITDKWLPSAFILQLLCIGGAFIPITNLYSNLVISKGKSDIYMWNTISLGIIQLTTMLLLYPYGVHTMIIVYVSINICWLFVWHYFVWKQIRLSLFAALKDILPFAF
;
A
#
# COMPACT_ATOMS: atom_id res chain seq x y z
N PHE A 1 -5.49 -12.60 4.52
CA PHE A 1 -5.60 -12.11 5.91
C PHE A 1 -6.95 -12.53 6.51
N THR A 2 -8.08 -12.16 5.91
CA THR A 2 -9.45 -12.45 6.40
C THR A 2 -9.69 -13.93 6.68
N VAL A 3 -9.17 -14.84 5.83
CA VAL A 3 -9.30 -16.31 6.03
C VAL A 3 -8.61 -16.77 7.31
N ILE A 4 -7.42 -16.25 7.59
CA ILE A 4 -6.67 -16.57 8.81
C ILE A 4 -7.42 -16.05 10.03
N LEU A 5 -7.89 -14.80 9.99
CA LEU A 5 -8.71 -14.25 11.06
C LEU A 5 -9.97 -15.09 11.30
N GLY A 6 -10.67 -15.51 10.24
CA GLY A 6 -11.88 -16.33 10.36
C GLY A 6 -11.66 -17.72 10.97
N LYS A 7 -10.43 -18.25 10.90
CA LYS A 7 -10.09 -19.55 11.48
C LYS A 7 -9.71 -19.46 12.96
N PHE A 8 -9.06 -18.38 13.38
CA PHE A 8 -8.43 -18.27 14.71
C PHE A 8 -9.11 -17.27 15.65
N TYR A 9 -9.99 -16.41 15.13
CA TYR A 9 -10.62 -15.32 15.87
C TYR A 9 -12.15 -15.36 15.75
N SER A 10 -12.82 -14.56 16.60
CA SER A 10 -14.29 -14.48 16.61
C SER A 10 -14.83 -13.85 15.32
N GLY A 11 -16.04 -14.23 14.94
CA GLY A 11 -16.73 -13.59 13.80
C GLY A 11 -16.87 -12.07 13.94
N GLN A 12 -16.91 -11.57 15.17
CA GLN A 12 -16.99 -10.14 15.46
C GLN A 12 -15.69 -9.41 15.11
N GLU A 13 -14.53 -9.95 15.46
CA GLU A 13 -13.22 -9.37 15.12
C GLU A 13 -12.96 -9.40 13.62
N VAL A 14 -13.36 -10.50 12.96
CA VAL A 14 -13.33 -10.59 11.49
C VAL A 14 -14.21 -9.51 10.86
N GLY A 15 -15.39 -9.27 11.44
CA GLY A 15 -16.30 -8.21 11.02
C GLY A 15 -15.66 -6.83 11.11
N TYR A 16 -15.05 -6.51 12.25
CA TYR A 16 -14.36 -5.22 12.46
C TYR A 16 -13.23 -5.00 11.46
N PHE A 17 -12.40 -6.01 11.24
CA PHE A 17 -11.32 -5.94 10.26
C PHE A 17 -11.87 -5.78 8.83
N THR A 18 -12.87 -6.56 8.46
CA THR A 18 -13.43 -6.53 7.09
C THR A 18 -14.04 -5.17 6.79
N GLN A 19 -14.73 -4.57 7.75
CA GLN A 19 -15.32 -3.24 7.61
C GLN A 19 -14.24 -2.16 7.49
N ALA A 20 -13.22 -2.18 8.35
CA ALA A 20 -12.09 -1.28 8.27
C ALA A 20 -11.35 -1.40 6.92
N ASN A 21 -11.09 -2.63 6.50
CA ASN A 21 -10.40 -2.90 5.23
C ASN A 21 -11.20 -2.42 4.00
N LYS A 22 -12.53 -2.49 4.04
CA LYS A 22 -13.40 -1.98 2.98
C LYS A 22 -13.22 -0.46 2.80
N TRP A 23 -13.23 0.31 3.89
CA TRP A 23 -13.00 1.76 3.85
C TRP A 23 -11.59 2.11 3.40
N ASN A 24 -10.59 1.42 3.93
CA ASN A 24 -9.19 1.57 3.49
C ASN A 24 -9.06 1.30 1.99
N TYR A 25 -9.66 0.22 1.48
CA TYR A 25 -9.65 -0.12 0.06
C TYR A 25 -10.31 0.97 -0.79
N MET A 26 -11.48 1.47 -0.39
CA MET A 26 -12.16 2.57 -1.09
C MET A 26 -11.28 3.82 -1.15
N GLY A 27 -10.60 4.18 -0.06
CA GLY A 27 -9.72 5.34 0.00
C GLY A 27 -8.56 5.26 -0.98
N HIS A 28 -7.80 4.17 -0.99
CA HIS A 28 -6.62 4.08 -1.86
C HIS A 28 -6.92 3.61 -3.29
N SER A 29 -8.04 2.91 -3.54
CA SER A 29 -8.34 2.32 -4.86
C SER A 29 -8.57 3.37 -5.94
N LEU A 30 -9.21 4.48 -5.62
CA LEU A 30 -9.41 5.60 -6.55
C LEU A 30 -8.06 6.18 -7.01
N ILE A 31 -7.15 6.39 -6.07
CA ILE A 31 -5.80 6.91 -6.35
C ILE A 31 -5.02 5.87 -7.17
N SER A 32 -5.04 4.61 -6.74
CA SER A 32 -4.36 3.51 -7.43
C SER A 32 -4.88 3.32 -8.85
N GLY A 33 -6.18 3.41 -9.06
CA GLY A 33 -6.81 3.31 -10.39
C GLY A 33 -6.31 4.41 -11.32
N THR A 34 -6.29 5.66 -10.85
CA THR A 34 -5.76 6.80 -11.61
C THR A 34 -4.26 6.63 -11.91
N VAL A 35 -3.48 6.23 -10.92
CA VAL A 35 -2.04 5.97 -11.11
C VAL A 35 -1.82 4.88 -12.16
N ASN A 36 -2.51 3.75 -12.06
CA ASN A 36 -2.35 2.63 -12.97
C ASN A 36 -2.75 2.98 -14.42
N SER A 37 -3.83 3.74 -14.62
CA SER A 37 -4.29 4.13 -15.95
C SER A 37 -3.30 5.03 -16.71
N VAL A 38 -2.50 5.81 -15.99
CA VAL A 38 -1.54 6.75 -16.57
C VAL A 38 -0.11 6.20 -16.55
N ALA A 39 0.29 5.56 -15.44
CA ALA A 39 1.68 5.17 -15.25
C ALA A 39 2.15 4.11 -16.25
N GLN A 40 1.38 3.06 -16.44
CA GLN A 40 1.80 1.96 -17.29
C GLN A 40 1.99 2.37 -18.76
N PRO A 41 1.04 3.03 -19.47
CA PRO A 41 1.26 3.46 -20.85
C PRO A 41 2.39 4.48 -20.98
N VAL A 42 2.49 5.46 -20.09
CA VAL A 42 3.56 6.47 -20.15
C VAL A 42 4.94 5.85 -19.87
N LEU A 43 5.06 4.98 -18.88
CA LEU A 43 6.34 4.34 -18.57
C LEU A 43 6.74 3.34 -19.66
N SER A 44 5.78 2.66 -20.31
CA SER A 44 6.04 1.76 -21.42
C SER A 44 6.49 2.50 -22.67
N SER A 45 5.88 3.64 -23.00
CA SER A 45 6.32 4.46 -24.15
C SER A 45 7.72 5.04 -24.02
N LEU A 46 8.23 5.13 -22.78
CA LEU A 46 9.58 5.63 -22.45
C LEU A 46 10.56 4.51 -22.07
N SER A 47 10.23 3.25 -22.36
CA SER A 47 11.01 2.08 -21.90
C SER A 47 12.46 2.12 -22.37
N ASP A 48 12.72 2.64 -23.58
CA ASP A 48 14.05 2.70 -24.18
C ASP A 48 14.83 3.98 -23.80
N GLU A 49 14.13 4.98 -23.26
CA GLU A 49 14.69 6.28 -22.90
C GLU A 49 14.84 6.42 -21.37
N ARG A 50 15.85 5.81 -20.81
CA ARG A 50 16.04 5.66 -19.36
C ARG A 50 15.95 6.97 -18.59
N GLU A 51 16.60 8.04 -19.04
CA GLU A 51 16.59 9.33 -18.34
C GLU A 51 15.22 10.01 -18.37
N ARG A 52 14.52 9.92 -19.51
CA ARG A 52 13.16 10.45 -19.64
C ARG A 52 12.18 9.64 -18.78
N GLN A 53 12.32 8.34 -18.77
CA GLN A 53 11.51 7.45 -17.93
C GLN A 53 11.76 7.72 -16.44
N GLN A 54 13.00 7.93 -16.01
CA GLN A 54 13.33 8.30 -14.62
C GLN A 54 12.68 9.63 -14.23
N ARG A 55 12.75 10.65 -15.09
CA ARG A 55 12.11 11.96 -14.84
C ARG A 55 10.58 11.83 -14.75
N ALA A 56 9.98 11.08 -15.67
CA ALA A 56 8.54 10.82 -15.66
C ALA A 56 8.12 10.07 -14.38
N PHE A 57 8.85 9.01 -14.03
CA PHE A 57 8.60 8.24 -12.80
C PHE A 57 8.67 9.12 -11.55
N ARG A 58 9.69 9.96 -11.40
CA ARG A 58 9.83 10.87 -10.25
C ARG A 58 8.69 11.88 -10.18
N LYS A 59 8.24 12.41 -11.31
CA LYS A 59 7.09 13.32 -11.36
C LYS A 59 5.81 12.61 -10.89
N MET A 60 5.58 11.39 -11.38
CA MET A 60 4.43 10.58 -10.95
C MET A 60 4.53 10.21 -9.48
N LEU A 61 5.73 9.87 -8.98
CA LEU A 61 5.97 9.52 -7.58
C LEU A 61 5.59 10.67 -6.64
N ARG A 62 6.02 11.90 -6.95
CA ARG A 62 5.65 13.11 -6.17
C ARG A 62 4.14 13.35 -6.19
N PHE A 63 3.53 13.26 -7.36
CA PHE A 63 2.09 13.48 -7.50
C PHE A 63 1.28 12.42 -6.75
N THR A 64 1.68 11.16 -6.87
CA THR A 64 1.06 10.05 -6.13
C THR A 64 1.18 10.25 -4.62
N ALA A 65 2.37 10.60 -4.13
CA ALA A 65 2.59 10.87 -2.71
C ALA A 65 1.77 12.07 -2.23
N PHE A 66 1.76 13.17 -2.99
CA PHE A 66 1.01 14.39 -2.68
C PHE A 66 -0.49 14.14 -2.50
N ILE A 67 -1.08 13.22 -3.26
CA ILE A 67 -2.51 12.88 -3.13
C ILE A 67 -2.72 11.79 -2.06
N SER A 68 -1.89 10.76 -2.08
CA SER A 68 -2.12 9.55 -1.28
C SER A 68 -1.95 9.80 0.23
N PHE A 69 -0.91 10.52 0.65
CA PHE A 69 -0.69 10.77 2.07
C PHE A 69 -1.80 11.63 2.69
N PRO A 70 -2.12 12.82 2.17
CA PRO A 70 -3.19 13.63 2.76
C PRO A 70 -4.56 12.93 2.74
N ALA A 71 -4.87 12.20 1.65
CA ALA A 71 -6.14 11.49 1.55
C ALA A 71 -6.26 10.36 2.59
N MET A 72 -5.24 9.51 2.71
CA MET A 72 -5.28 8.37 3.63
C MET A 72 -5.08 8.79 5.08
N LEU A 73 -4.22 9.77 5.37
CA LEU A 73 -4.07 10.32 6.72
C LEU A 73 -5.32 11.11 7.13
N GLY A 74 -5.93 11.86 6.22
CA GLY A 74 -7.22 12.50 6.45
C GLY A 74 -8.32 11.49 6.77
N LEU A 75 -8.40 10.40 6.01
CA LEU A 75 -9.33 9.30 6.30
C LEU A 75 -9.04 8.66 7.67
N SER A 76 -7.78 8.50 8.05
CA SER A 76 -7.37 8.01 9.36
C SER A 76 -7.86 8.91 10.50
N LEU A 77 -7.76 10.24 10.33
CA LEU A 77 -8.17 11.22 11.35
C LEU A 77 -9.67 11.20 11.59
N ILE A 78 -10.48 11.09 10.53
CA ILE A 78 -11.95 11.09 10.63
C ILE A 78 -12.53 9.67 10.78
N ALA A 79 -11.71 8.64 10.96
CA ALA A 79 -12.17 7.25 10.98
C ALA A 79 -13.25 6.97 12.04
N PRO A 80 -13.17 7.49 13.29
CA PRO A 80 -14.23 7.27 14.29
C PRO A 80 -15.57 7.87 13.85
N GLU A 81 -15.58 9.13 13.41
CA GLU A 81 -16.78 9.83 12.97
C GLU A 81 -17.37 9.19 11.72
N LEU A 82 -16.52 8.80 10.78
CA LEU A 82 -16.92 8.10 9.57
C LEU A 82 -17.65 6.79 9.89
N ILE A 83 -17.12 5.98 10.80
CA ILE A 83 -17.73 4.70 11.20
C ILE A 83 -19.08 4.95 11.90
N ILE A 84 -19.16 5.89 12.83
CA ILE A 84 -20.40 6.20 13.55
C ILE A 84 -21.48 6.69 12.57
N LEU A 85 -21.13 7.63 11.69
CA LEU A 85 -22.09 8.23 10.76
C LEU A 85 -22.58 7.27 9.68
N THR A 86 -21.71 6.36 9.22
CA THR A 86 -22.04 5.50 8.07
C THR A 86 -22.62 4.16 8.45
N ILE A 87 -22.31 3.67 9.66
CA ILE A 87 -22.76 2.35 10.08
C ILE A 87 -23.51 2.43 11.41
N THR A 88 -22.82 2.47 12.52
CA THR A 88 -23.31 2.74 13.89
C THR A 88 -22.12 2.71 14.86
N ASP A 89 -22.33 3.20 16.09
CA ASP A 89 -21.38 3.17 17.21
C ASP A 89 -20.93 1.76 17.61
N LYS A 90 -21.76 0.74 17.36
CA LYS A 90 -21.39 -0.68 17.57
C LYS A 90 -20.11 -1.09 16.83
N TRP A 91 -19.78 -0.42 15.71
CA TRP A 91 -18.63 -0.71 14.87
C TRP A 91 -17.41 0.16 15.18
N LEU A 92 -17.47 0.96 16.24
CA LEU A 92 -16.35 1.84 16.64
C LEU A 92 -15.00 1.14 16.77
N PRO A 93 -14.88 -0.14 17.23
CA PRO A 93 -13.60 -0.84 17.23
C PRO A 93 -12.95 -0.96 15.85
N SER A 94 -13.73 -0.92 14.75
CA SER A 94 -13.20 -0.89 13.39
C SER A 94 -12.43 0.40 13.07
N ALA A 95 -12.72 1.51 13.76
CA ALA A 95 -12.08 2.79 13.50
C ALA A 95 -10.58 2.75 13.78
N PHE A 96 -10.17 2.15 14.90
CA PHE A 96 -8.76 1.97 15.23
C PHE A 96 -8.03 1.08 14.21
N ILE A 97 -8.69 0.00 13.76
CA ILE A 97 -8.16 -0.86 12.70
C ILE A 97 -8.02 -0.08 11.40
N LEU A 98 -9.02 0.75 11.06
CA LEU A 98 -8.98 1.61 9.88
C LEU A 98 -7.82 2.60 9.94
N GLN A 99 -7.59 3.24 11.09
CA GLN A 99 -6.46 4.15 11.30
C GLN A 99 -5.12 3.48 10.99
N LEU A 100 -4.89 2.27 11.53
CA LEU A 100 -3.68 1.50 11.25
C LEU A 100 -3.55 1.12 9.77
N LEU A 101 -4.64 0.67 9.15
CA LEU A 101 -4.65 0.28 7.74
C LEU A 101 -4.43 1.48 6.82
N CYS A 102 -4.91 2.68 7.16
CA CYS A 102 -4.71 3.89 6.38
C CYS A 102 -3.23 4.29 6.28
N ILE A 103 -2.44 4.05 7.33
CA ILE A 103 -0.99 4.28 7.29
C ILE A 103 -0.36 3.43 6.17
N GLY A 104 -0.67 2.14 6.11
CA GLY A 104 -0.23 1.26 5.03
C GLY A 104 -0.85 1.62 3.68
N GLY A 105 -2.13 1.99 3.70
CA GLY A 105 -2.92 2.39 2.53
C GLY A 105 -2.31 3.56 1.76
N ALA A 106 -1.67 4.52 2.46
CA ALA A 106 -0.98 5.64 1.84
C ALA A 106 0.19 5.20 0.92
N PHE A 107 0.81 4.06 1.19
CA PHE A 107 1.92 3.52 0.40
C PHE A 107 1.47 2.61 -0.76
N ILE A 108 0.22 2.13 -0.78
CA ILE A 108 -0.26 1.22 -1.83
C ILE A 108 -0.18 1.83 -3.24
N PRO A 109 -0.65 3.07 -3.51
CA PRO A 109 -0.52 3.67 -4.84
C PRO A 109 0.94 3.88 -5.26
N ILE A 110 1.84 4.13 -4.29
CA ILE A 110 3.28 4.23 -4.54
C ILE A 110 3.82 2.86 -4.97
N THR A 111 3.50 1.79 -4.24
CA THR A 111 3.89 0.41 -4.59
C THR A 111 3.39 0.03 -5.98
N ASN A 112 2.16 0.41 -6.34
CA ASN A 112 1.61 0.21 -7.68
C ASN A 112 2.42 0.94 -8.76
N LEU A 113 2.87 2.16 -8.49
CA LEU A 113 3.73 2.91 -9.41
C LEU A 113 5.08 2.20 -9.63
N TYR A 114 5.69 1.66 -8.57
CA TYR A 114 6.93 0.89 -8.65
C TYR A 114 6.74 -0.38 -9.47
N SER A 115 5.66 -1.12 -9.24
CA SER A 115 5.35 -2.34 -9.99
C SER A 115 5.08 -2.04 -11.47
N ASN A 116 4.37 -0.96 -11.79
CA ASN A 116 4.12 -0.53 -13.17
C ASN A 116 5.42 -0.22 -13.93
N LEU A 117 6.43 0.37 -13.26
CA LEU A 117 7.74 0.57 -13.89
C LEU A 117 8.42 -0.77 -14.22
N VAL A 118 8.40 -1.72 -13.30
CA VAL A 118 9.01 -3.05 -13.53
C VAL A 118 8.31 -3.77 -14.68
N ILE A 119 6.98 -3.72 -14.72
CA ILE A 119 6.17 -4.31 -15.80
C ILE A 119 6.44 -3.61 -17.13
N SER A 120 6.56 -2.27 -17.16
CA SER A 120 6.84 -1.49 -18.38
C SER A 120 8.19 -1.84 -19.02
N LYS A 121 9.10 -2.44 -18.25
CA LYS A 121 10.38 -2.99 -18.73
C LYS A 121 10.29 -4.45 -19.21
N GLY A 122 9.07 -5.00 -19.32
CA GLY A 122 8.88 -6.40 -19.71
C GLY A 122 9.29 -7.42 -18.63
N LYS A 123 9.52 -6.98 -17.39
CA LYS A 123 10.00 -7.85 -16.29
C LYS A 123 8.86 -8.31 -15.37
N SER A 124 7.83 -8.90 -15.97
CA SER A 124 6.68 -9.44 -15.24
C SER A 124 7.04 -10.62 -14.32
N ASP A 125 8.15 -11.31 -14.60
CA ASP A 125 8.75 -12.33 -13.74
C ASP A 125 9.13 -11.75 -12.37
N ILE A 126 9.76 -10.58 -12.34
CA ILE A 126 10.11 -9.89 -11.09
C ILE A 126 8.85 -9.51 -10.31
N TYR A 127 7.82 -9.00 -11.00
CA TYR A 127 6.54 -8.70 -10.37
C TYR A 127 5.92 -9.95 -9.72
N MET A 128 5.87 -11.05 -10.45
CA MET A 128 5.33 -12.32 -9.97
C MET A 128 6.08 -12.81 -8.71
N TRP A 129 7.41 -12.91 -8.78
CA TRP A 129 8.20 -13.40 -7.65
C TRP A 129 8.13 -12.48 -6.43
N ASN A 130 8.12 -11.16 -6.62
CA ASN A 130 7.94 -10.21 -5.52
C ASN A 130 6.58 -10.41 -4.82
N THR A 131 5.51 -10.56 -5.59
CA THR A 131 4.16 -10.76 -5.04
C THR A 131 4.05 -12.08 -4.30
N ILE A 132 4.59 -13.17 -4.86
CA ILE A 132 4.60 -14.49 -4.21
C ILE A 132 5.42 -14.45 -2.91
N SER A 133 6.62 -13.89 -2.95
CA SER A 133 7.50 -13.80 -1.78
C SER A 133 6.87 -13.00 -0.65
N LEU A 134 6.26 -11.84 -0.98
CA LEU A 134 5.53 -11.03 -0.01
C LEU A 134 4.36 -11.82 0.59
N GLY A 135 3.59 -12.52 -0.25
CA GLY A 135 2.47 -13.36 0.19
C GLY A 135 2.89 -14.46 1.16
N ILE A 136 3.98 -15.17 0.86
CA ILE A 136 4.53 -16.22 1.73
C ILE A 136 4.98 -15.63 3.08
N ILE A 137 5.72 -14.51 3.06
CA ILE A 137 6.18 -13.85 4.29
C ILE A 137 4.98 -13.40 5.13
N GLN A 138 3.98 -12.79 4.52
CA GLN A 138 2.76 -12.38 5.23
C GLN A 138 2.02 -13.56 5.84
N LEU A 139 1.82 -14.64 5.08
CA LEU A 139 1.16 -15.85 5.59
C LEU A 139 1.92 -16.45 6.77
N THR A 140 3.24 -16.64 6.63
CA THR A 140 4.08 -17.20 7.69
C THR A 140 4.06 -16.33 8.94
N THR A 141 4.22 -15.02 8.78
CA THR A 141 4.21 -14.08 9.89
C THR A 141 2.87 -14.06 10.61
N MET A 142 1.76 -14.13 9.88
CA MET A 142 0.43 -14.18 10.48
C MET A 142 0.17 -15.46 11.25
N LEU A 143 0.63 -16.61 10.72
CA LEU A 143 0.52 -17.89 11.41
C LEU A 143 1.38 -17.94 12.69
N LEU A 144 2.46 -17.21 12.76
CA LEU A 144 3.29 -17.09 13.95
C LEU A 144 2.72 -16.11 14.98
N LEU A 145 2.06 -15.05 14.50
CA LEU A 145 1.58 -13.96 15.37
C LEU A 145 0.13 -14.09 15.81
N TYR A 146 -0.60 -15.12 15.37
CA TYR A 146 -2.01 -15.26 15.79
C TYR A 146 -2.23 -15.27 17.32
N PRO A 147 -1.30 -15.77 18.18
CA PRO A 147 -1.51 -15.75 19.62
C PRO A 147 -1.41 -14.34 20.24
N TYR A 148 -0.82 -13.38 19.54
CA TYR A 148 -0.54 -12.02 20.05
C TYR A 148 -1.67 -11.01 19.78
N GLY A 149 -2.78 -11.44 19.18
CA GLY A 149 -3.96 -10.62 18.96
C GLY A 149 -4.00 -9.91 17.60
N VAL A 150 -5.21 -9.53 17.19
CA VAL A 150 -5.50 -8.94 15.86
C VAL A 150 -4.74 -7.63 15.62
N HIS A 151 -4.64 -6.76 16.62
CA HIS A 151 -3.95 -5.47 16.50
C HIS A 151 -2.46 -5.63 16.18
N THR A 152 -1.78 -6.55 16.88
CA THR A 152 -0.36 -6.86 16.61
C THR A 152 -0.19 -7.40 15.19
N MET A 153 -1.06 -8.30 14.75
CA MET A 153 -1.04 -8.82 13.39
C MET A 153 -1.19 -7.73 12.34
N ILE A 154 -2.09 -6.76 12.55
CA ILE A 154 -2.31 -5.64 11.62
C ILE A 154 -1.09 -4.72 11.59
N ILE A 155 -0.52 -4.37 12.73
CA ILE A 155 0.67 -3.51 12.80
C ILE A 155 1.83 -4.15 12.04
N VAL A 156 2.08 -5.45 12.26
CA VAL A 156 3.16 -6.16 11.58
C VAL A 156 2.86 -6.30 10.08
N TYR A 157 1.61 -6.56 9.70
CA TYR A 157 1.19 -6.59 8.31
C TYR A 157 1.47 -5.27 7.58
N VAL A 158 1.07 -4.15 8.17
CA VAL A 158 1.33 -2.80 7.63
C VAL A 158 2.83 -2.53 7.55
N SER A 159 3.58 -2.86 8.60
CA SER A 159 5.04 -2.67 8.64
C SER A 159 5.75 -3.48 7.55
N ILE A 160 5.38 -4.74 7.33
CA ILE A 160 5.94 -5.58 6.26
C ILE A 160 5.67 -4.94 4.89
N ASN A 161 4.45 -4.45 4.63
CA ASN A 161 4.13 -3.81 3.35
C ASN A 161 4.96 -2.54 3.12
N ILE A 162 5.14 -1.71 4.14
CA ILE A 162 5.97 -0.49 4.04
C ILE A 162 7.44 -0.87 3.82
N CYS A 163 7.97 -1.83 4.58
CA CYS A 163 9.35 -2.30 4.41
C CYS A 163 9.56 -2.95 3.04
N TRP A 164 8.55 -3.64 2.49
CA TRP A 164 8.63 -4.25 1.17
C TRP A 164 8.80 -3.24 0.03
N LEU A 165 8.48 -1.98 0.26
CA LEU A 165 8.75 -0.90 -0.68
C LEU A 165 10.25 -0.74 -0.97
N PHE A 166 11.14 -1.05 -0.01
CA PHE A 166 12.59 -1.05 -0.25
C PHE A 166 13.00 -2.16 -1.23
N VAL A 167 12.34 -3.32 -1.19
CA VAL A 167 12.56 -4.39 -2.17
C VAL A 167 12.15 -3.93 -3.56
N TRP A 168 10.97 -3.32 -3.70
CA TRP A 168 10.54 -2.71 -4.94
C TRP A 168 11.51 -1.63 -5.43
N HIS A 169 11.98 -0.78 -4.51
CA HIS A 169 12.94 0.27 -4.85
C HIS A 169 14.24 -0.31 -5.40
N TYR A 170 14.75 -1.41 -4.84
CA TYR A 170 15.94 -2.09 -5.35
C TYR A 170 15.79 -2.47 -6.83
N PHE A 171 14.66 -3.06 -7.22
CA PHE A 171 14.40 -3.41 -8.61
C PHE A 171 14.24 -2.18 -9.51
N VAL A 172 13.58 -1.13 -9.05
CA VAL A 172 13.45 0.14 -9.77
C VAL A 172 14.82 0.81 -9.94
N TRP A 173 15.63 0.84 -8.88
CA TRP A 173 17.01 1.33 -8.98
C TRP A 173 17.81 0.60 -10.05
N LYS A 174 17.70 -0.71 -10.14
CA LYS A 174 18.36 -1.53 -11.16
C LYS A 174 17.93 -1.14 -12.59
N GLN A 175 16.66 -0.73 -12.78
CA GLN A 175 16.11 -0.37 -14.09
C GLN A 175 16.47 1.05 -14.52
N ILE A 176 16.20 2.03 -13.67
CA ILE A 176 16.31 3.45 -14.00
C ILE A 176 17.40 4.20 -13.21
N ARG A 177 18.18 3.51 -12.36
CA ARG A 177 19.24 4.10 -11.48
C ARG A 177 18.73 5.22 -10.56
N LEU A 178 17.48 5.18 -10.16
CA LEU A 178 16.93 6.10 -9.18
C LEU A 178 17.50 5.82 -7.80
N SER A 179 18.25 6.76 -7.23
CA SER A 179 18.80 6.59 -5.87
C SER A 179 17.68 6.63 -4.82
N LEU A 180 17.86 5.87 -3.74
CA LEU A 180 16.92 5.83 -2.61
C LEU A 180 16.69 7.23 -2.01
N PHE A 181 17.78 7.99 -1.87
CA PHE A 181 17.70 9.36 -1.35
C PHE A 181 16.82 10.28 -2.21
N ALA A 182 16.94 10.17 -3.55
CA ALA A 182 16.09 10.94 -4.46
C ALA A 182 14.61 10.53 -4.37
N ALA A 183 14.33 9.23 -4.24
CA ALA A 183 12.97 8.73 -4.06
C ALA A 183 12.38 9.18 -2.72
N LEU A 184 13.13 9.09 -1.63
CA LEU A 184 12.70 9.58 -0.31
C LEU A 184 12.46 11.09 -0.33
N LYS A 185 13.34 11.87 -0.95
CA LYS A 185 13.14 13.32 -1.11
C LYS A 185 11.87 13.66 -1.90
N ASP A 186 11.44 12.79 -2.80
CA ASP A 186 10.22 12.96 -3.58
C ASP A 186 8.94 12.54 -2.80
N ILE A 187 9.06 11.74 -1.74
CA ILE A 187 7.94 11.21 -0.93
C ILE A 187 7.79 11.96 0.40
N LEU A 188 8.89 12.13 1.15
CA LEU A 188 8.87 12.62 2.53
C LEU A 188 8.17 13.98 2.75
N PRO A 189 8.25 14.98 1.82
CA PRO A 189 7.55 16.25 2.02
C PRO A 189 6.03 16.13 2.15
N PHE A 190 5.46 15.00 1.77
CA PHE A 190 4.02 14.75 1.78
C PHE A 190 3.58 13.74 2.85
N ALA A 191 4.55 13.09 3.51
CA ALA A 191 4.30 12.10 4.55
C ALA A 191 4.20 12.71 5.95
N PHE A 192 4.53 14.01 6.08
CA PHE A 192 4.49 14.78 7.35
C PHE A 192 3.83 16.12 7.16
#